data_707af59233d15b7bce38405c214c304e
#
_entry.id   707af59233d15b7bce38405c214c304e
#
_cell.length_a   1.000
_cell.length_b   1.000
_cell.length_c   1.000
_cell.angle_alpha   90.00
_cell.angle_beta   90.00
_cell.angle_gamma   90.00
#
_symmetry.space_group_name_H-M   'P 1'
#
loop_
_entity.id
_entity.type
_entity.pdbx_description
1 polymer ?
#
loop_
_entity_poly.entity_id
_entity_poly.type
_entity_poly.pdbx_seq_one_letter_code
_entity_poly.pdbx_strand_id
1 'polypeptide(L)'
;MDASKISYDKDTRKISFEDDQMKIDLGGIAKGYTSSRIMEIFKENGIESGLVNLGGNVQALGTKTDGSNWRVAVQSPDDTEDYLGVLSIQDKAVI
;
A
#
# COMPACT_ATOMS: atom_id res chain seq x y z
N MET A 1 0.80 4.39 25.07
CA MET A 1 0.62 3.23 24.14
C MET A 1 1.71 2.22 24.45
N ASP A 2 1.34 0.98 24.68
CA ASP A 2 2.29 -0.06 25.05
C ASP A 2 1.94 -1.37 24.29
N ALA A 3 2.70 -1.65 23.25
CA ALA A 3 2.51 -2.84 22.40
C ALA A 3 2.83 -4.15 23.14
N SER A 4 3.56 -4.11 24.26
CA SER A 4 3.85 -5.31 25.06
C SER A 4 2.61 -5.92 25.71
N LYS A 5 1.53 -5.14 25.82
CA LYS A 5 0.22 -5.58 26.35
C LYS A 5 -0.67 -6.27 25.31
N ILE A 6 -0.18 -6.43 24.11
CA ILE A 6 -0.88 -7.13 23.02
C ILE A 6 -0.26 -8.52 22.88
N SER A 7 -1.10 -9.56 22.94
CA SER A 7 -0.68 -10.94 22.74
C SER A 7 -1.29 -11.49 21.46
N TYR A 8 -0.47 -12.17 20.68
CA TYR A 8 -0.90 -12.86 19.47
C TYR A 8 -0.54 -14.34 19.54
N ASP A 9 -1.55 -15.18 19.42
CA ASP A 9 -1.39 -16.64 19.33
C ASP A 9 -1.44 -17.08 17.87
N LYS A 10 -0.31 -17.54 17.36
CA LYS A 10 -0.18 -17.96 15.95
C LYS A 10 -1.00 -19.20 15.63
N ASP A 11 -1.18 -20.10 16.57
CA ASP A 11 -1.87 -21.37 16.38
C ASP A 11 -3.37 -21.18 16.27
N THR A 12 -3.94 -20.36 17.14
CA THR A 12 -5.37 -20.05 17.15
C THR A 12 -5.73 -18.81 16.34
N ARG A 13 -4.72 -18.01 15.94
CA ARG A 13 -4.86 -16.72 15.25
C ARG A 13 -5.70 -15.72 16.05
N LYS A 14 -5.54 -15.73 17.37
CA LYS A 14 -6.24 -14.83 18.28
C LYS A 14 -5.33 -13.72 18.75
N ILE A 15 -5.90 -12.54 18.87
CA ILE A 15 -5.26 -11.37 19.47
C ILE A 15 -6.00 -11.05 20.77
N SER A 16 -5.24 -10.76 21.81
CA SER A 16 -5.78 -10.37 23.10
C SER A 16 -5.04 -9.15 23.66
N PHE A 17 -5.74 -8.40 24.49
CA PHE A 17 -5.22 -7.22 25.15
C PHE A 17 -5.23 -7.41 26.67
N GLU A 18 -4.21 -6.91 27.34
CA GLU A 18 -4.16 -6.87 28.80
C GLU A 18 -4.98 -5.71 29.40
N ASP A 19 -5.34 -4.74 28.57
CA ASP A 19 -6.06 -3.53 28.97
C ASP A 19 -7.30 -3.35 28.11
N ASP A 20 -8.47 -3.27 28.73
CA ASP A 20 -9.77 -3.12 28.05
C ASP A 20 -9.92 -1.79 27.29
N GLN A 21 -9.06 -0.81 27.59
CA GLN A 21 -9.04 0.47 26.89
C GLN A 21 -8.23 0.44 25.59
N MET A 22 -7.52 -0.65 25.32
CA MET A 22 -6.69 -0.77 24.13
C MET A 22 -7.52 -1.01 22.86
N LYS A 23 -7.03 -0.45 21.76
CA LYS A 23 -7.58 -0.66 20.42
C LYS A 23 -6.45 -0.85 19.44
N ILE A 24 -6.71 -1.62 18.38
CA ILE A 24 -5.81 -1.77 17.24
C ILE A 24 -6.42 -1.05 16.03
N ASP A 25 -5.61 -0.26 15.35
CA ASP A 25 -5.95 0.33 14.06
C ASP A 25 -4.99 -0.22 13.00
N LEU A 26 -5.54 -0.82 11.95
CA LEU A 26 -4.79 -1.42 10.85
C LEU A 26 -4.51 -0.43 9.71
N GLY A 27 -4.81 0.84 9.89
CA GLY A 27 -4.62 1.88 8.88
C GLY A 27 -3.20 1.99 8.35
N GLY A 28 -2.20 1.70 9.19
CA GLY A 28 -0.80 1.74 8.81
C GLY A 28 -0.33 0.61 7.90
N ILE A 29 -1.11 -0.48 7.77
CA ILE A 29 -0.73 -1.63 6.95
C ILE A 29 -1.75 -1.95 5.87
N ALA A 30 -3.01 -1.54 6.04
CA ALA A 30 -4.11 -1.99 5.19
C ALA A 30 -3.93 -1.64 3.72
N LYS A 31 -3.49 -0.42 3.41
CA LYS A 31 -3.30 0.02 2.03
C LYS A 31 -2.18 -0.74 1.33
N GLY A 32 -1.03 -0.89 1.98
CA GLY A 32 0.10 -1.65 1.44
C GLY A 32 -0.23 -3.11 1.22
N TYR A 33 -0.84 -3.75 2.20
CA TYR A 33 -1.27 -5.14 2.10
C TYR A 33 -2.28 -5.33 0.96
N THR A 34 -3.29 -4.46 0.87
CA THR A 34 -4.33 -4.55 -0.15
C THR A 34 -3.75 -4.33 -1.55
N SER A 35 -2.90 -3.34 -1.74
CA SER A 35 -2.29 -3.08 -3.06
C SER A 35 -1.40 -4.24 -3.50
N SER A 36 -0.62 -4.82 -2.59
CA SER A 36 0.19 -6.00 -2.89
C SER A 36 -0.67 -7.21 -3.28
N ARG A 37 -1.78 -7.41 -2.59
CA ARG A 37 -2.72 -8.50 -2.92
C ARG A 37 -3.37 -8.29 -4.29
N ILE A 38 -3.72 -7.06 -4.62
CA ILE A 38 -4.25 -6.72 -5.96
C ILE A 38 -3.20 -7.02 -7.04
N MET A 39 -1.93 -6.70 -6.81
CA MET A 39 -0.84 -7.02 -7.75
C MET A 39 -0.72 -8.53 -7.98
N GLU A 40 -0.84 -9.35 -6.94
CA GLU A 40 -0.85 -10.81 -7.09
C GLU A 40 -2.02 -11.28 -7.94
N ILE A 41 -3.22 -10.73 -7.71
CA ILE A 41 -4.42 -11.05 -8.50
C ILE A 41 -4.24 -10.66 -9.96
N PHE A 42 -3.64 -9.50 -10.24
CA PHE A 42 -3.32 -9.09 -11.61
C PHE A 42 -2.42 -10.12 -12.31
N LYS A 43 -1.35 -10.52 -11.65
CA LYS A 43 -0.41 -11.52 -12.17
C LYS A 43 -1.09 -12.88 -12.41
N GLU A 44 -1.91 -13.33 -11.47
CA GLU A 44 -2.65 -14.60 -11.57
C GLU A 44 -3.63 -14.61 -12.76
N ASN A 45 -4.10 -13.45 -13.18
CA ASN A 45 -5.03 -13.29 -14.30
C ASN A 45 -4.35 -12.85 -15.61
N GLY A 46 -3.02 -12.91 -15.68
CA GLY A 46 -2.27 -12.60 -16.91
C GLY A 46 -2.16 -11.11 -17.22
N ILE A 47 -2.45 -10.24 -16.25
CA ILE A 47 -2.29 -8.80 -16.42
C ILE A 47 -0.81 -8.44 -16.22
N GLU A 48 -0.21 -7.79 -17.22
CA GLU A 48 1.21 -7.42 -17.22
C GLU A 48 1.44 -5.92 -16.99
N SER A 49 0.42 -5.11 -17.18
CA SER A 49 0.47 -3.64 -16.99
C SER A 49 -0.67 -3.20 -16.11
N GLY A 50 -0.39 -2.59 -15.00
CA GLY A 50 -1.43 -2.13 -14.09
C GLY A 50 -0.93 -1.08 -13.10
N LEU A 51 -1.85 -0.28 -12.62
CA LEU A 51 -1.59 0.72 -11.59
C LEU A 51 -2.71 0.69 -10.57
N VAL A 52 -2.35 0.66 -9.32
CA VAL A 52 -3.29 0.74 -8.19
C VAL A 52 -2.97 1.99 -7.39
N ASN A 53 -4.00 2.77 -7.10
CA ASN A 53 -3.88 3.95 -6.23
C ASN A 53 -4.92 3.86 -5.12
N LEU A 54 -4.48 3.63 -3.91
CA LEU A 54 -5.31 3.52 -2.71
C LEU A 54 -5.06 4.75 -1.82
N GLY A 55 -5.74 5.83 -2.13
CA GLY A 55 -5.65 7.06 -1.33
C GLY A 55 -4.24 7.63 -1.26
N GLY A 56 -3.52 7.65 -2.37
CA GLY A 56 -2.16 8.16 -2.48
C GLY A 56 -1.07 7.10 -2.37
N ASN A 57 -1.40 5.89 -1.93
CA ASN A 57 -0.48 4.75 -1.97
C ASN A 57 -0.56 4.14 -3.37
N VAL A 58 0.43 4.42 -4.21
CA VAL A 58 0.46 4.03 -5.62
C VAL A 58 1.41 2.87 -5.82
N GLN A 59 0.95 1.83 -6.50
CA GLN A 59 1.78 0.69 -6.87
C GLN A 59 1.59 0.36 -8.35
N ALA A 60 2.71 0.21 -9.07
CA ALA A 60 2.73 -0.10 -10.49
C ALA A 60 3.16 -1.53 -10.74
N LEU A 61 2.51 -2.17 -11.70
CA LEU A 61 2.89 -3.47 -12.25
C LEU A 61 3.40 -3.27 -13.67
N GLY A 62 4.64 -3.74 -13.91
CA GLY A 62 5.26 -3.65 -15.22
C GLY A 62 5.42 -2.21 -15.71
N THR A 63 5.33 -2.06 -17.02
CA THR A 63 5.33 -0.78 -17.72
C THR A 63 3.93 -0.47 -18.24
N LYS A 64 3.73 0.70 -18.82
CA LYS A 64 2.54 0.98 -19.62
C LYS A 64 2.49 0.06 -20.85
N THR A 65 1.33 -0.04 -21.45
CA THR A 65 1.13 -0.92 -22.63
C THR A 65 2.00 -0.53 -23.84
N ASP A 66 2.46 0.72 -23.91
CA ASP A 66 3.39 1.21 -24.93
C ASP A 66 4.86 0.94 -24.61
N GLY A 67 5.17 0.29 -23.49
CA GLY A 67 6.53 -0.03 -23.05
C GLY A 67 7.21 1.06 -22.22
N SER A 68 6.60 2.24 -22.08
CA SER A 68 7.15 3.32 -21.26
C SER A 68 6.88 3.08 -19.77
N ASN A 69 7.72 3.66 -18.91
CA ASN A 69 7.53 3.58 -17.46
C ASN A 69 6.29 4.36 -17.02
N TRP A 70 5.71 3.91 -15.92
CA TRP A 70 4.67 4.65 -15.24
C TRP A 70 5.24 5.94 -14.66
N ARG A 71 4.48 7.03 -14.76
CA ARG A 71 4.87 8.32 -14.21
C ARG A 71 3.90 8.69 -13.09
N VAL A 72 4.46 8.85 -11.89
CA VAL A 72 3.69 9.17 -10.68
C VAL A 72 4.13 10.53 -10.17
N ALA A 73 3.20 11.46 -10.13
CA ALA A 73 3.43 12.80 -9.58
C ALA A 73 3.33 12.76 -8.06
N VAL A 74 4.28 13.39 -7.39
CA VAL A 74 4.26 13.57 -5.93
C VAL A 74 3.65 14.93 -5.64
N GLN A 75 2.51 14.92 -4.96
CA GLN A 75 1.75 16.14 -4.65
C GLN A 75 2.47 16.97 -3.58
N SER A 76 2.40 18.30 -3.72
CA SER A 76 2.91 19.20 -2.69
C SER A 76 2.03 19.14 -1.43
N PRO A 77 2.63 19.05 -0.23
CA PRO A 77 1.86 19.11 1.01
C PRO A 77 1.25 20.49 1.28
N ASP A 78 1.84 21.54 0.71
CA ASP A 78 1.41 22.92 0.92
C ASP A 78 0.32 23.37 -0.07
N ASP A 79 0.32 22.79 -1.28
CA ASP A 79 -0.62 23.11 -2.33
C ASP A 79 -0.99 21.84 -3.11
N THR A 80 -2.24 21.40 -2.98
CA THR A 80 -2.73 20.16 -3.60
C THR A 80 -2.83 20.24 -5.13
N GLU A 81 -2.76 21.44 -5.70
CA GLU A 81 -2.76 21.65 -7.15
C GLU A 81 -1.35 21.67 -7.74
N ASP A 82 -0.32 21.66 -6.89
CA ASP A 82 1.07 21.65 -7.30
C ASP A 82 1.76 20.31 -6.97
N TYR A 83 2.84 20.01 -7.66
CA TYR A 83 3.59 18.77 -7.49
C TYR A 83 5.06 19.06 -7.16
N LEU A 84 5.62 18.27 -6.23
CA LEU A 84 7.04 18.32 -5.91
C LEU A 84 7.90 17.74 -7.02
N GLY A 85 7.38 16.80 -7.78
CA GLY A 85 8.08 16.15 -8.87
C GLY A 85 7.31 14.98 -9.43
N VAL A 86 7.89 14.33 -10.43
CA VAL A 86 7.33 13.15 -11.09
C VAL A 86 8.36 12.03 -11.04
N LEU A 87 7.95 10.87 -10.54
CA LEU A 87 8.76 9.66 -10.49
C LEU A 87 8.44 8.76 -11.68
N SER A 88 9.48 8.25 -12.33
CA SER A 88 9.36 7.24 -13.38
C SER A 88 9.59 5.89 -12.75
N ILE A 89 8.58 5.02 -12.73
CA ILE A 89 8.63 3.75 -12.00
C ILE A 89 8.21 2.57 -12.87
N GLN A 90 8.79 1.41 -12.54
CA GLN A 90 8.43 0.10 -13.07
C GLN A 90 8.51 -0.91 -11.93
N ASP A 91 7.45 -1.68 -11.70
CA ASP A 91 7.37 -2.69 -10.64
C ASP A 91 7.72 -2.15 -9.24
N LYS A 92 7.29 -0.92 -8.95
CA LYS A 92 7.57 -0.23 -7.69
C LYS A 92 6.33 0.42 -7.12
N ALA A 93 6.42 0.78 -5.86
CA ALA A 93 5.41 1.56 -5.16
C ALA A 93 5.95 2.93 -4.76
N VAL A 94 5.03 3.89 -4.66
CA VAL A 94 5.26 5.23 -4.11
C VAL A 94 4.26 5.42 -2.98
N ILE A 95 4.78 5.63 -1.78
CA ILE A 95 3.98 5.69 -0.55
C ILE A 95 4.33 6.96 0.23
#